data_4911a79f2c02a1b33c7b7a0f52e20591
#
_entry.id   4911a79f2c02a1b33c7b7a0f52e20591
#
_cell.length_a   1.000
_cell.length_b   1.000
_cell.length_c   1.000
_cell.angle_alpha   90.00
_cell.angle_beta   90.00
_cell.angle_gamma   90.00
#
_symmetry.space_group_name_H-M   'P 1'
#
loop_
_entity.id
_entity.type
_entity.pdbx_description
1 polymer ?
#
loop_
_entity_poly.entity_id
_entity_poly.type
_entity_poly.pdbx_seq_one_letter_code
_entity_poly.pdbx_strand_id
1 'polypeptide(L)'
;MQRELHNSNRIQEGFQEHPSGRLHTANPSKSLAALEGISFRYDPKEDLVLEDFSLSIEQGEIFCLLGESGCGKTTCLQLLGGFLFPEKGKILIEGEDYSSYPPEKRPVSTVFQSYALFPHMTVLENVCYGLKWKGFKKKEQRDRAEKYLDMMKLWSFRDRMVTELSGGQQQRVALARSLAVEPKLLLMDEPLSNLDAGLRKDIREELADLQRKIGISMLFVTHDQEEAMELGNRIGIMEKGKILQIGTGEELYLHPKNEYIRRFFGEYFVLFLEGKNHFLRAEDFGISSEKARVEPLSGRQEGKRELRKEGRVLSEIFLASYRLYRVSLAGEEIHIKLQANAPFREGEAVEVFFYEKEEEQ
;
A
#
# COMPACT_ATOMS: atom_id res chain seq x y z
N MET A 1 -42.10 43.12 12.73
CA MET A 1 -42.47 42.16 11.68
C MET A 1 -41.27 41.23 11.50
N GLN A 2 -41.17 40.34 12.20
CA GLN A 2 -41.26 38.88 12.41
C GLN A 2 -41.51 38.08 11.10
N ARG A 3 -40.64 37.04 10.95
CA ARG A 3 -40.54 35.90 10.01
C ARG A 3 -39.41 36.10 9.00
N GLU A 4 -38.39 35.22 8.89
CA GLU A 4 -38.30 33.76 9.09
C GLU A 4 -36.83 33.38 9.41
N LEU A 5 -36.63 32.81 10.57
CA LEU A 5 -35.47 31.99 10.94
C LEU A 5 -36.05 30.60 11.18
N HIS A 6 -35.85 29.68 10.24
CA HIS A 6 -35.95 28.23 10.48
C HIS A 6 -35.37 27.47 9.30
N ASN A 7 -34.19 26.92 9.48
CA ASN A 7 -33.75 25.57 9.11
C ASN A 7 -32.21 25.52 8.91
N SER A 8 -31.55 25.41 10.01
CA SER A 8 -30.13 24.96 10.00
C SER A 8 -29.89 24.13 11.26
N ASN A 9 -30.50 22.96 11.31
CA ASN A 9 -30.17 21.94 12.32
C ASN A 9 -30.60 20.59 11.79
N ARG A 10 -29.67 19.90 11.15
CA ARG A 10 -29.57 18.44 11.03
C ARG A 10 -28.35 18.12 10.19
N ILE A 11 -27.20 17.95 10.82
CA ILE A 11 -26.11 17.00 10.53
C ILE A 11 -25.05 17.28 11.63
N GLN A 12 -25.35 16.81 12.82
CA GLN A 12 -24.35 16.58 13.86
C GLN A 12 -24.78 15.33 14.61
N GLU A 13 -24.38 14.18 14.11
CA GLU A 13 -24.32 12.96 14.91
C GLU A 13 -23.12 12.13 14.45
N GLY A 14 -22.17 11.95 15.37
CA GLY A 14 -21.36 10.75 15.48
C GLY A 14 -19.96 10.74 14.87
N PHE A 15 -19.06 11.61 15.29
CA PHE A 15 -17.62 11.31 15.18
C PHE A 15 -17.07 11.00 16.56
N GLN A 16 -16.81 9.74 16.84
CA GLN A 16 -15.97 9.33 17.98
C GLN A 16 -14.55 9.15 17.47
N GLU A 17 -13.64 10.00 17.93
CA GLU A 17 -12.20 9.88 17.70
C GLU A 17 -11.62 8.75 18.56
N HIS A 18 -11.01 7.76 17.93
CA HIS A 18 -10.17 6.76 18.58
C HIS A 18 -8.70 7.24 18.58
N PRO A 19 -7.90 6.95 19.65
CA PRO A 19 -6.55 7.51 19.85
C PRO A 19 -5.48 7.07 18.83
N SER A 20 -5.80 6.21 17.86
CA SER A 20 -4.87 5.73 16.82
C SER A 20 -5.07 6.36 15.44
N GLY A 21 -5.92 7.37 15.28
CA GLY A 21 -6.07 8.11 14.03
C GLY A 21 -6.54 7.31 12.79
N ARG A 22 -6.91 6.05 12.92
CA ARG A 22 -7.47 5.22 11.84
C ARG A 22 -8.97 5.09 12.04
N LEU A 23 -9.74 5.81 11.22
CA LEU A 23 -11.19 5.67 11.16
C LEU A 23 -11.54 4.32 10.49
N HIS A 24 -11.77 3.29 11.31
CA HIS A 24 -12.49 2.10 10.88
C HIS A 24 -13.98 2.37 10.97
N THR A 25 -14.59 2.85 9.89
CA THR A 25 -16.03 2.72 9.70
C THR A 25 -16.30 1.45 8.89
N ALA A 26 -16.15 0.30 9.51
CA ALA A 26 -16.56 -0.97 8.90
C ALA A 26 -18.06 -1.13 9.08
N ASN A 27 -18.82 -0.76 8.07
CA ASN A 27 -20.13 -1.37 7.82
C ASN A 27 -19.87 -2.74 7.16
N PRO A 28 -20.59 -3.84 7.48
CA PRO A 28 -20.33 -5.15 6.92
C PRO A 28 -20.34 -5.08 5.39
N SER A 29 -19.20 -5.30 4.81
CA SER A 29 -18.77 -4.97 3.48
C SER A 29 -19.56 -5.69 2.40
N LYS A 30 -20.11 -4.93 1.50
CA LYS A 30 -20.51 -5.43 0.18
C LYS A 30 -19.26 -5.35 -0.70
N SER A 31 -18.79 -6.49 -1.21
CA SER A 31 -17.69 -6.52 -2.20
C SER A 31 -18.05 -5.62 -3.38
N LEU A 32 -17.19 -4.62 -3.65
CA LEU A 32 -17.37 -3.75 -4.82
C LEU A 32 -16.90 -4.43 -6.09
N ALA A 33 -15.74 -5.08 -6.04
CA ALA A 33 -15.19 -5.79 -7.17
C ALA A 33 -14.58 -7.12 -6.73
N ALA A 34 -14.66 -8.15 -7.56
CA ALA A 34 -14.05 -9.44 -7.30
C ALA A 34 -13.50 -10.07 -8.59
N LEU A 35 -12.38 -10.75 -8.43
CA LEU A 35 -11.85 -11.75 -9.35
C LEU A 35 -12.17 -13.10 -8.71
N GLU A 36 -12.87 -13.98 -9.39
CA GLU A 36 -13.29 -15.29 -8.86
C GLU A 36 -12.79 -16.42 -9.73
N GLY A 37 -11.86 -17.23 -9.23
CA GLY A 37 -11.33 -18.41 -9.90
C GLY A 37 -10.64 -18.10 -11.23
N ILE A 38 -9.97 -16.96 -11.33
CA ILE A 38 -9.34 -16.48 -12.57
C ILE A 38 -8.15 -17.36 -12.94
N SER A 39 -8.18 -17.89 -14.19
CA SER A 39 -7.01 -18.47 -14.84
C SER A 39 -6.67 -17.67 -16.09
N PHE A 40 -5.40 -17.31 -16.25
CA PHE A 40 -4.92 -16.48 -17.34
C PHE A 40 -3.47 -16.78 -17.72
N ARG A 41 -3.17 -16.79 -19.03
CA ARG A 41 -1.83 -16.79 -19.63
C ARG A 41 -1.78 -15.83 -20.80
N TYR A 42 -0.59 -15.34 -21.15
CA TYR A 42 -0.40 -14.44 -22.31
C TYR A 42 -0.35 -15.20 -23.64
N ASP A 43 0.28 -16.37 -23.65
CA ASP A 43 0.34 -17.26 -24.83
C ASP A 43 -0.18 -18.65 -24.45
N PRO A 44 -1.01 -19.31 -25.30
CA PRO A 44 -1.50 -20.67 -25.05
C PRO A 44 -0.40 -21.73 -24.84
N LYS A 45 0.85 -21.43 -25.24
CA LYS A 45 2.01 -22.31 -25.08
C LYS A 45 2.79 -22.05 -23.78
N GLU A 46 2.48 -20.97 -23.07
CA GLU A 46 3.13 -20.60 -21.81
C GLU A 46 2.35 -21.11 -20.61
N ASP A 47 3.03 -21.12 -19.46
CA ASP A 47 2.40 -21.43 -18.17
C ASP A 47 1.38 -20.36 -17.77
N LEU A 48 0.46 -20.74 -16.90
CA LEU A 48 -0.51 -19.81 -16.35
C LEU A 48 0.22 -18.76 -15.47
N VAL A 49 -0.05 -17.49 -15.76
CA VAL A 49 0.40 -16.37 -14.91
C VAL A 49 -0.48 -16.26 -13.67
N LEU A 50 -1.77 -16.55 -13.80
CA LEU A 50 -2.73 -16.68 -12.72
C LEU A 50 -3.43 -18.03 -12.84
N GLU A 51 -3.52 -18.77 -11.73
CA GLU A 51 -4.18 -20.07 -11.67
C GLU A 51 -5.14 -20.11 -10.49
N ASP A 52 -6.44 -20.25 -10.78
CA ASP A 52 -7.52 -20.23 -9.77
C ASP A 52 -7.43 -19.05 -8.80
N PHE A 53 -7.07 -17.90 -9.35
CA PHE A 53 -6.81 -16.68 -8.57
C PHE A 53 -8.12 -16.01 -8.16
N SER A 54 -8.25 -15.70 -6.88
CA SER A 54 -9.41 -15.00 -6.34
C SER A 54 -8.99 -13.83 -5.46
N LEU A 55 -9.67 -12.69 -5.63
CA LEU A 55 -9.45 -11.44 -4.91
C LEU A 55 -10.76 -10.68 -4.79
N SER A 56 -11.04 -10.10 -3.63
CA SER A 56 -12.18 -9.20 -3.43
C SER A 56 -11.72 -7.84 -2.92
N ILE A 57 -12.32 -6.78 -3.45
CA ILE A 57 -12.10 -5.38 -3.05
C ILE A 57 -13.41 -4.85 -2.47
N GLU A 58 -13.34 -4.28 -1.28
CA GLU A 58 -14.49 -3.74 -0.57
C GLU A 58 -14.79 -2.31 -1.00
N GLN A 59 -16.03 -1.89 -0.75
CA GLN A 59 -16.41 -0.52 -1.06
C GLN A 59 -15.71 0.48 -0.15
N GLY A 60 -15.07 1.50 -0.74
CA GLY A 60 -14.40 2.57 0.00
C GLY A 60 -13.03 2.19 0.57
N GLU A 61 -12.47 1.03 0.22
CA GLU A 61 -11.12 0.66 0.66
C GLU A 61 -10.03 1.00 -0.37
N ILE A 62 -8.82 1.20 0.12
CA ILE A 62 -7.59 1.04 -0.66
C ILE A 62 -7.10 -0.38 -0.42
N PHE A 63 -7.27 -1.26 -1.42
CA PHE A 63 -6.68 -2.58 -1.41
C PHE A 63 -5.30 -2.52 -2.09
N CYS A 64 -4.24 -2.81 -1.34
CA CYS A 64 -2.89 -2.87 -1.90
C CYS A 64 -2.54 -4.29 -2.32
N LEU A 65 -2.12 -4.48 -3.58
CA LEU A 65 -1.57 -5.74 -4.06
C LEU A 65 -0.05 -5.62 -4.12
N LEU A 66 0.62 -6.32 -3.21
CA LEU A 66 2.05 -6.22 -2.95
C LEU A 66 2.76 -7.52 -3.33
N GLY A 67 3.96 -7.43 -3.91
CA GLY A 67 4.76 -8.59 -4.28
C GLY A 67 5.92 -8.22 -5.20
N GLU A 68 6.80 -9.18 -5.47
CA GLU A 68 7.94 -9.00 -6.37
C GLU A 68 7.52 -8.71 -7.81
N SER A 69 8.44 -8.16 -8.61
CA SER A 69 8.20 -7.94 -10.05
C SER A 69 7.95 -9.28 -10.76
N GLY A 70 6.96 -9.30 -11.66
CA GLY A 70 6.62 -10.50 -12.42
C GLY A 70 5.70 -11.50 -11.70
N CYS A 71 5.26 -11.27 -10.45
CA CYS A 71 4.36 -12.20 -9.76
C CYS A 71 2.89 -12.16 -10.23
N GLY A 72 2.51 -11.26 -11.18
CA GLY A 72 1.17 -11.20 -11.77
C GLY A 72 0.30 -10.02 -11.34
N LYS A 73 0.79 -9.04 -10.56
CA LYS A 73 0.02 -7.89 -10.07
C LYS A 73 -0.59 -7.05 -11.18
N THR A 74 0.24 -6.61 -12.14
CA THR A 74 -0.20 -5.85 -13.32
C THR A 74 -1.20 -6.65 -14.16
N THR A 75 -1.04 -7.98 -14.24
CA THR A 75 -2.00 -8.86 -14.92
C THR A 75 -3.38 -8.82 -14.24
N CYS A 76 -3.44 -8.89 -12.90
CA CYS A 76 -4.68 -8.73 -12.14
C CYS A 76 -5.36 -7.38 -12.42
N LEU A 77 -4.58 -6.31 -12.41
CA LEU A 77 -5.06 -4.97 -12.70
C LEU A 77 -5.59 -4.84 -14.13
N GLN A 78 -4.87 -5.39 -15.12
CA GLN A 78 -5.29 -5.38 -16.52
C GLN A 78 -6.55 -6.20 -16.78
N LEU A 79 -6.73 -7.32 -16.07
CA LEU A 79 -7.96 -8.11 -16.10
C LEU A 79 -9.14 -7.32 -15.53
N LEU A 80 -9.00 -6.67 -14.38
CA LEU A 80 -10.03 -5.78 -13.81
C LEU A 80 -10.31 -4.58 -14.71
N GLY A 81 -9.27 -4.02 -15.34
CA GLY A 81 -9.38 -2.92 -16.30
C GLY A 81 -10.02 -3.27 -17.63
N GLY A 82 -10.14 -4.57 -17.98
CA GLY A 82 -10.68 -5.05 -19.26
C GLY A 82 -9.70 -4.99 -20.42
N PHE A 83 -8.41 -4.78 -20.15
CA PHE A 83 -7.33 -4.85 -21.14
C PHE A 83 -6.95 -6.29 -21.48
N LEU A 84 -7.23 -7.22 -20.58
CA LEU A 84 -7.07 -8.66 -20.72
C LEU A 84 -8.38 -9.35 -20.36
N PHE A 85 -8.58 -10.56 -20.94
CA PHE A 85 -9.75 -11.37 -20.70
C PHE A 85 -9.33 -12.71 -20.09
N PRO A 86 -10.00 -13.19 -19.04
CA PRO A 86 -9.64 -14.45 -18.39
C PRO A 86 -9.99 -15.65 -19.27
N GLU A 87 -9.19 -16.73 -19.19
CA GLU A 87 -9.54 -18.02 -19.80
C GLU A 87 -10.64 -18.73 -18.99
N LYS A 88 -10.59 -18.57 -17.66
CA LYS A 88 -11.58 -19.11 -16.72
C LYS A 88 -11.84 -18.12 -15.60
N GLY A 89 -12.97 -18.29 -14.94
CA GLY A 89 -13.38 -17.46 -13.80
C GLY A 89 -14.24 -16.28 -14.21
N LYS A 90 -14.52 -15.41 -13.24
CA LYS A 90 -15.39 -14.25 -13.41
C LYS A 90 -14.77 -12.99 -12.82
N ILE A 91 -15.09 -11.87 -13.44
CA ILE A 91 -14.75 -10.52 -12.97
C ILE A 91 -16.05 -9.81 -12.64
N LEU A 92 -16.29 -9.61 -11.36
CA LEU A 92 -17.52 -8.99 -10.87
C LEU A 92 -17.22 -7.55 -10.43
N ILE A 93 -18.12 -6.60 -10.79
CA ILE A 93 -18.11 -5.22 -10.27
C ILE A 93 -19.55 -4.87 -9.90
N GLU A 94 -19.78 -4.45 -8.65
CA GLU A 94 -21.11 -4.24 -8.07
C GLU A 94 -22.04 -5.46 -8.24
N GLY A 95 -21.45 -6.68 -8.31
CA GLY A 95 -22.18 -7.95 -8.49
C GLY A 95 -22.52 -8.30 -9.94
N GLU A 96 -22.21 -7.43 -10.90
CA GLU A 96 -22.39 -7.70 -12.34
C GLU A 96 -21.12 -8.29 -12.96
N ASP A 97 -21.29 -9.23 -13.90
CA ASP A 97 -20.18 -9.92 -14.58
C ASP A 97 -19.65 -9.10 -15.77
N TYR A 98 -18.41 -8.61 -15.62
CA TYR A 98 -17.69 -7.84 -16.63
C TYR A 98 -16.60 -8.63 -17.34
N SER A 99 -16.53 -9.96 -17.21
CA SER A 99 -15.44 -10.80 -17.74
C SER A 99 -15.19 -10.60 -19.23
N SER A 100 -16.24 -10.37 -20.03
CA SER A 100 -16.15 -10.16 -21.48
C SER A 100 -16.25 -8.70 -21.94
N TYR A 101 -16.34 -7.75 -21.01
CA TYR A 101 -16.51 -6.33 -21.37
C TYR A 101 -15.15 -5.64 -21.57
N PRO A 102 -14.99 -4.87 -22.66
CA PRO A 102 -13.79 -4.07 -22.90
C PRO A 102 -13.70 -2.87 -21.94
N PRO A 103 -12.52 -2.20 -21.83
CA PRO A 103 -12.25 -1.15 -20.84
C PRO A 103 -13.27 -0.01 -20.82
N GLU A 104 -13.71 0.46 -21.99
CA GLU A 104 -14.63 1.60 -22.11
C GLU A 104 -16.05 1.32 -21.59
N LYS A 105 -16.39 0.06 -21.39
CA LYS A 105 -17.70 -0.38 -20.86
C LYS A 105 -17.66 -0.71 -19.37
N ARG A 106 -16.47 -0.70 -18.74
CA ARG A 106 -16.33 -0.99 -17.31
C ARG A 106 -16.43 0.28 -16.47
N PRO A 107 -17.02 0.24 -15.28
CA PRO A 107 -17.12 1.40 -14.38
C PRO A 107 -15.82 1.62 -13.61
N VAL A 108 -14.67 1.42 -14.25
CA VAL A 108 -13.33 1.57 -13.65
C VAL A 108 -12.52 2.61 -14.43
N SER A 109 -11.48 3.14 -13.79
CA SER A 109 -10.49 3.98 -14.47
C SER A 109 -9.08 3.57 -14.02
N THR A 110 -8.09 3.67 -14.92
CA THR A 110 -6.73 3.21 -14.68
C THR A 110 -5.75 4.38 -14.72
N VAL A 111 -4.88 4.47 -13.72
CA VAL A 111 -3.66 5.28 -13.70
C VAL A 111 -2.49 4.34 -13.95
N PHE A 112 -1.84 4.49 -15.08
CA PHE A 112 -0.69 3.68 -15.47
C PHE A 112 0.61 4.24 -14.87
N GLN A 113 1.63 3.41 -14.75
CA GLN A 113 2.96 3.77 -14.28
C GLN A 113 3.58 4.94 -15.05
N SER A 114 3.37 5.02 -16.37
CA SER A 114 3.83 6.12 -17.23
C SER A 114 2.87 7.31 -17.27
N TYR A 115 1.81 7.31 -16.42
CA TYR A 115 0.72 8.28 -16.40
C TYR A 115 -0.13 8.32 -17.68
N ALA A 116 0.38 7.87 -18.82
CA ALA A 116 -0.27 7.82 -20.14
C ALA A 116 -0.99 9.14 -20.51
N LEU A 117 -0.38 10.29 -20.17
CA LEU A 117 -0.88 11.60 -20.56
C LEU A 117 -0.67 11.83 -22.06
N PHE A 118 -1.57 12.59 -22.68
CA PHE A 118 -1.47 12.99 -24.07
C PHE A 118 -0.52 14.20 -24.17
N PRO A 119 0.72 14.04 -24.69
CA PRO A 119 1.75 15.09 -24.62
C PRO A 119 1.44 16.33 -25.48
N HIS A 120 0.57 16.17 -26.47
CA HIS A 120 0.11 17.20 -27.38
C HIS A 120 -1.16 17.94 -26.91
N MET A 121 -1.60 17.69 -25.71
CA MET A 121 -2.78 18.29 -25.08
C MET A 121 -2.40 19.08 -23.83
N THR A 122 -3.18 20.12 -23.56
CA THR A 122 -3.10 20.86 -22.30
C THR A 122 -3.58 20.00 -21.11
N VAL A 123 -3.34 20.49 -19.90
CA VAL A 123 -3.84 19.87 -18.66
C VAL A 123 -5.37 19.71 -18.70
N LEU A 124 -6.09 20.77 -19.07
CA LEU A 124 -7.55 20.76 -19.16
C LEU A 124 -8.05 19.78 -20.22
N GLU A 125 -7.43 19.76 -21.40
CA GLU A 125 -7.80 18.83 -22.48
C GLU A 125 -7.57 17.37 -22.09
N ASN A 126 -6.47 17.06 -21.39
CA ASN A 126 -6.21 15.73 -20.86
C ASN A 126 -7.35 15.26 -19.93
N VAL A 127 -7.76 16.12 -18.98
CA VAL A 127 -8.80 15.78 -18.01
C VAL A 127 -10.18 15.67 -18.70
N CYS A 128 -10.46 16.54 -19.66
CA CYS A 128 -11.72 16.52 -20.42
C CYS A 128 -11.83 15.34 -21.40
N TYR A 129 -10.71 14.69 -21.76
CA TYR A 129 -10.69 13.67 -22.82
C TYR A 129 -11.67 12.52 -22.58
N GLY A 130 -11.61 11.89 -21.41
CA GLY A 130 -12.52 10.79 -21.04
C GLY A 130 -13.98 11.25 -20.93
N LEU A 131 -14.23 12.45 -20.45
CA LEU A 131 -15.56 13.03 -20.33
C LEU A 131 -16.23 13.23 -21.71
N LYS A 132 -15.44 13.62 -22.71
CA LYS A 132 -15.92 13.74 -24.10
C LYS A 132 -16.46 12.42 -24.64
N TRP A 133 -15.73 11.32 -24.41
CA TRP A 133 -16.15 9.99 -24.86
C TRP A 133 -17.35 9.43 -24.10
N LYS A 134 -17.56 9.84 -22.84
CA LYS A 134 -18.78 9.56 -22.07
C LYS A 134 -20.00 10.41 -22.49
N GLY A 135 -19.85 11.30 -23.48
CA GLY A 135 -20.96 12.08 -24.04
C GLY A 135 -21.34 13.34 -23.25
N PHE A 136 -20.54 13.77 -22.29
CA PHE A 136 -20.80 15.02 -21.56
C PHE A 136 -20.68 16.26 -22.44
N LYS A 137 -21.56 17.25 -22.23
CA LYS A 137 -21.51 18.52 -22.97
C LYS A 137 -20.27 19.34 -22.54
N LYS A 138 -19.74 20.20 -23.43
CA LYS A 138 -18.52 21.00 -23.18
C LYS A 138 -18.51 21.75 -21.85
N LYS A 139 -19.64 22.35 -21.44
CA LYS A 139 -19.75 23.04 -20.15
C LYS A 139 -19.55 22.07 -18.99
N GLU A 140 -20.25 20.93 -19.02
CA GLU A 140 -20.17 19.92 -17.98
C GLU A 140 -18.78 19.25 -17.90
N GLN A 141 -18.11 19.03 -19.07
CA GLN A 141 -16.72 18.58 -19.11
C GLN A 141 -15.80 19.55 -18.35
N ARG A 142 -15.97 20.88 -18.61
CA ARG A 142 -15.17 21.90 -17.97
C ARG A 142 -15.45 21.99 -16.46
N ASP A 143 -16.71 21.99 -16.05
CA ASP A 143 -17.11 22.08 -14.64
C ASP A 143 -16.55 20.88 -13.83
N ARG A 144 -16.63 19.67 -14.41
CA ARG A 144 -16.02 18.47 -13.81
C ARG A 144 -14.51 18.52 -13.77
N ALA A 145 -13.86 18.93 -14.88
CA ALA A 145 -12.41 19.06 -14.94
C ALA A 145 -11.90 20.11 -13.93
N GLU A 146 -12.59 21.25 -13.80
CA GLU A 146 -12.27 22.28 -12.80
C GLU A 146 -12.32 21.71 -11.39
N LYS A 147 -13.41 21.01 -11.00
CA LYS A 147 -13.56 20.36 -9.69
C LYS A 147 -12.35 19.47 -9.33
N TYR A 148 -11.93 18.60 -10.25
CA TYR A 148 -10.84 17.65 -9.95
C TYR A 148 -9.45 18.28 -10.10
N LEU A 149 -9.26 19.28 -10.98
CA LEU A 149 -8.02 20.04 -11.06
C LEU A 149 -7.82 20.94 -9.83
N ASP A 150 -8.88 21.57 -9.31
CA ASP A 150 -8.81 22.33 -8.06
C ASP A 150 -8.48 21.42 -6.87
N MET A 151 -9.11 20.24 -6.80
CA MET A 151 -8.81 19.24 -5.77
C MET A 151 -7.34 18.82 -5.77
N MET A 152 -6.72 18.75 -6.96
CA MET A 152 -5.29 18.45 -7.16
C MET A 152 -4.39 19.70 -7.12
N LYS A 153 -4.94 20.90 -6.83
CA LYS A 153 -4.22 22.18 -6.83
C LYS A 153 -3.58 22.51 -8.19
N LEU A 154 -4.21 22.13 -9.30
CA LEU A 154 -3.69 22.26 -10.66
C LEU A 154 -4.50 23.19 -11.57
N TRP A 155 -5.58 23.82 -11.11
CA TRP A 155 -6.42 24.66 -11.95
C TRP A 155 -5.65 25.83 -12.60
N SER A 156 -4.69 26.42 -11.90
CA SER A 156 -3.81 27.48 -12.44
C SER A 156 -2.92 27.03 -13.60
N PHE A 157 -2.72 25.71 -13.76
CA PHE A 157 -1.91 25.12 -14.83
C PHE A 157 -2.76 24.59 -16.01
N ARG A 158 -4.08 24.74 -15.97
CA ARG A 158 -5.02 24.13 -16.92
C ARG A 158 -4.72 24.35 -18.39
N ASP A 159 -4.15 25.52 -18.73
CA ASP A 159 -3.85 25.94 -20.11
C ASP A 159 -2.41 25.57 -20.54
N ARG A 160 -1.58 25.01 -19.64
CA ARG A 160 -0.23 24.53 -19.95
C ARG A 160 -0.26 23.17 -20.62
N MET A 161 0.76 22.91 -21.44
CA MET A 161 1.01 21.58 -21.96
C MET A 161 1.47 20.65 -20.83
N VAL A 162 1.05 19.38 -20.83
CA VAL A 162 1.46 18.44 -19.78
C VAL A 162 2.96 18.15 -19.79
N THR A 163 3.64 18.37 -20.90
CA THR A 163 5.11 18.26 -21.03
C THR A 163 5.89 19.35 -20.30
N GLU A 164 5.25 20.45 -19.94
CA GLU A 164 5.84 21.55 -19.18
C GLU A 164 5.76 21.32 -17.66
N LEU A 165 5.14 20.24 -17.22
CA LEU A 165 4.89 19.92 -15.82
C LEU A 165 5.97 19.01 -15.24
N SER A 166 6.22 19.14 -13.92
CA SER A 166 7.03 18.18 -13.18
C SER A 166 6.34 16.80 -13.10
N GLY A 167 7.11 15.72 -12.82
CA GLY A 167 6.57 14.38 -12.71
C GLY A 167 5.40 14.26 -11.71
N GLY A 168 5.50 14.87 -10.54
CA GLY A 168 4.40 14.89 -9.56
C GLY A 168 3.17 15.67 -10.04
N GLN A 169 3.37 16.77 -10.80
CA GLN A 169 2.25 17.47 -11.41
C GLN A 169 1.59 16.62 -12.51
N GLN A 170 2.37 15.94 -13.33
CA GLN A 170 1.85 15.01 -14.35
C GLN A 170 1.02 13.88 -13.71
N GLN A 171 1.50 13.32 -12.62
CA GLN A 171 0.75 12.30 -11.87
C GLN A 171 -0.58 12.85 -11.36
N ARG A 172 -0.61 14.03 -10.76
CA ARG A 172 -1.85 14.68 -10.31
C ARG A 172 -2.81 14.95 -11.48
N VAL A 173 -2.31 15.30 -12.66
CA VAL A 173 -3.14 15.43 -13.88
C VAL A 173 -3.74 14.08 -14.26
N ALA A 174 -2.97 12.98 -14.23
CA ALA A 174 -3.46 11.63 -14.52
C ALA A 174 -4.55 11.18 -13.52
N LEU A 175 -4.35 11.50 -12.23
CA LEU A 175 -5.35 11.28 -11.18
C LEU A 175 -6.63 12.10 -11.45
N ALA A 176 -6.50 13.41 -11.71
CA ALA A 176 -7.64 14.26 -12.02
C ALA A 176 -8.42 13.73 -13.24
N ARG A 177 -7.73 13.31 -14.31
CA ARG A 177 -8.32 12.72 -15.51
C ARG A 177 -9.10 11.44 -15.18
N SER A 178 -8.49 10.56 -14.38
CA SER A 178 -9.09 9.28 -14.01
C SER A 178 -10.30 9.44 -13.08
N LEU A 179 -10.28 10.45 -12.20
CA LEU A 179 -11.37 10.74 -11.28
C LEU A 179 -12.50 11.55 -11.90
N ALA A 180 -12.22 12.37 -12.91
CA ALA A 180 -13.23 13.22 -13.56
C ALA A 180 -14.38 12.42 -14.18
N VAL A 181 -14.12 11.18 -14.60
CA VAL A 181 -15.15 10.28 -15.13
C VAL A 181 -15.97 9.58 -14.03
N GLU A 182 -15.67 9.84 -12.75
CA GLU A 182 -16.34 9.29 -11.56
C GLU A 182 -16.47 7.77 -11.61
N PRO A 183 -15.33 7.03 -11.63
CA PRO A 183 -15.36 5.59 -11.68
C PRO A 183 -15.80 5.01 -10.33
N LYS A 184 -16.27 3.75 -10.32
CA LYS A 184 -16.55 3.01 -9.08
C LYS A 184 -15.27 2.50 -8.42
N LEU A 185 -14.29 2.10 -9.23
CA LEU A 185 -13.00 1.60 -8.79
C LEU A 185 -11.87 2.30 -9.55
N LEU A 186 -10.89 2.81 -8.83
CA LEU A 186 -9.66 3.36 -9.39
C LEU A 186 -8.56 2.30 -9.34
N LEU A 187 -7.99 1.98 -10.50
CA LEU A 187 -6.88 1.04 -10.65
C LEU A 187 -5.58 1.83 -10.78
N MET A 188 -4.59 1.50 -9.99
CA MET A 188 -3.28 2.17 -9.99
C MET A 188 -2.16 1.15 -10.14
N ASP A 189 -1.43 1.23 -11.26
CA ASP A 189 -0.31 0.35 -11.58
C ASP A 189 1.02 1.05 -11.29
N GLU A 190 1.64 0.74 -10.16
CA GLU A 190 2.90 1.32 -9.68
C GLU A 190 3.00 2.86 -9.85
N PRO A 191 1.99 3.62 -9.40
CA PRO A 191 1.85 5.03 -9.78
C PRO A 191 2.95 5.93 -9.23
N LEU A 192 3.72 5.49 -8.23
CA LEU A 192 4.74 6.27 -7.54
C LEU A 192 6.18 5.89 -7.94
N SER A 193 6.37 4.84 -8.75
CA SER A 193 7.69 4.28 -9.07
C SER A 193 8.63 5.27 -9.78
N ASN A 194 8.07 6.22 -10.54
CA ASN A 194 8.85 7.21 -11.31
C ASN A 194 9.19 8.48 -10.55
N LEU A 195 8.89 8.56 -9.24
CA LEU A 195 9.11 9.73 -8.40
C LEU A 195 10.33 9.54 -7.48
N ASP A 196 10.96 10.65 -7.10
CA ASP A 196 11.95 10.67 -6.04
C ASP A 196 11.33 10.38 -4.65
N ALA A 197 12.15 9.99 -3.68
CA ALA A 197 11.68 9.53 -2.37
C ALA A 197 10.89 10.61 -1.59
N GLY A 198 11.29 11.88 -1.69
CA GLY A 198 10.59 12.97 -1.01
C GLY A 198 9.20 13.20 -1.59
N LEU A 199 9.13 13.26 -2.91
CA LEU A 199 7.87 13.47 -3.62
C LEU A 199 6.92 12.27 -3.47
N ARG A 200 7.45 11.03 -3.39
CA ARG A 200 6.63 9.85 -3.11
C ARG A 200 5.86 9.97 -1.80
N LYS A 201 6.53 10.43 -0.73
CA LYS A 201 5.90 10.62 0.58
C LYS A 201 4.76 11.62 0.51
N ASP A 202 4.99 12.78 -0.09
CA ASP A 202 3.97 13.83 -0.22
C ASP A 202 2.75 13.33 -1.00
N ILE A 203 2.98 12.59 -2.09
CA ILE A 203 1.89 12.04 -2.91
C ILE A 203 1.13 10.92 -2.19
N ARG A 204 1.79 10.08 -1.37
CA ARG A 204 1.10 9.07 -0.53
C ARG A 204 0.12 9.74 0.43
N GLU A 205 0.56 10.77 1.14
CA GLU A 205 -0.30 11.55 2.05
C GLU A 205 -1.48 12.17 1.29
N GLU A 206 -1.23 12.77 0.13
CA GLU A 206 -2.29 13.34 -0.72
C GLU A 206 -3.28 12.30 -1.24
N LEU A 207 -2.82 11.10 -1.61
CA LEU A 207 -3.69 9.99 -2.05
C LEU A 207 -4.58 9.49 -0.92
N ALA A 208 -4.03 9.33 0.29
CA ALA A 208 -4.79 8.94 1.46
C ALA A 208 -5.86 10.00 1.81
N ASP A 209 -5.49 11.29 1.76
CA ASP A 209 -6.43 12.40 1.98
C ASP A 209 -7.53 12.45 0.92
N LEU A 210 -7.16 12.26 -0.34
CA LEU A 210 -8.08 12.23 -1.46
C LEU A 210 -9.08 11.09 -1.30
N GLN A 211 -8.61 9.89 -1.00
CA GLN A 211 -9.46 8.73 -0.79
C GLN A 211 -10.45 8.96 0.36
N ARG A 212 -9.97 9.46 1.51
CA ARG A 212 -10.84 9.80 2.66
C ARG A 212 -11.90 10.84 2.29
N LYS A 213 -11.55 11.82 1.47
CA LYS A 213 -12.43 12.91 1.07
C LYS A 213 -13.50 12.50 0.06
N ILE A 214 -13.17 11.57 -0.85
CA ILE A 214 -14.06 11.17 -1.95
C ILE A 214 -14.75 9.83 -1.63
N GLY A 215 -14.14 8.97 -0.80
CA GLY A 215 -14.63 7.62 -0.49
C GLY A 215 -14.52 6.64 -1.65
N ILE A 216 -13.62 6.90 -2.63
CA ILE A 216 -13.43 6.01 -3.77
C ILE A 216 -12.69 4.74 -3.36
N SER A 217 -13.10 3.61 -3.95
CA SER A 217 -12.37 2.35 -3.79
C SER A 217 -11.18 2.31 -4.74
N MET A 218 -10.06 1.76 -4.30
CA MET A 218 -8.82 1.71 -5.08
C MET A 218 -8.19 0.32 -5.04
N LEU A 219 -7.70 -0.15 -6.19
CA LEU A 219 -6.69 -1.20 -6.26
C LEU A 219 -5.35 -0.54 -6.52
N PHE A 220 -4.45 -0.62 -5.56
CA PHE A 220 -3.11 -0.04 -5.62
C PHE A 220 -2.08 -1.16 -5.77
N VAL A 221 -1.44 -1.24 -6.93
CA VAL A 221 -0.39 -2.23 -7.21
C VAL A 221 0.96 -1.59 -6.94
N THR A 222 1.78 -2.25 -6.14
CA THR A 222 3.14 -1.80 -5.83
C THR A 222 4.07 -2.96 -5.49
N HIS A 223 5.36 -2.73 -5.54
CA HIS A 223 6.40 -3.57 -4.97
C HIS A 223 7.05 -2.94 -3.72
N ASP A 224 6.64 -1.72 -3.37
CA ASP A 224 7.14 -0.97 -2.23
C ASP A 224 6.29 -1.25 -0.99
N GLN A 225 6.95 -1.73 0.06
CA GLN A 225 6.30 -2.11 1.32
C GLN A 225 5.78 -0.88 2.09
N GLU A 226 6.54 0.23 2.06
CA GLU A 226 6.14 1.46 2.75
C GLU A 226 4.85 2.01 2.14
N GLU A 227 4.74 2.01 0.80
CA GLU A 227 3.53 2.43 0.10
C GLU A 227 2.31 1.59 0.53
N ALA A 228 2.48 0.27 0.54
CA ALA A 228 1.39 -0.63 0.92
C ALA A 228 0.99 -0.48 2.39
N MET A 229 1.97 -0.33 3.30
CA MET A 229 1.74 -0.17 4.73
C MET A 229 1.09 1.17 5.09
N GLU A 230 1.45 2.26 4.39
CA GLU A 230 0.89 3.60 4.65
C GLU A 230 -0.51 3.77 4.05
N LEU A 231 -0.74 3.24 2.84
CA LEU A 231 -1.97 3.48 2.08
C LEU A 231 -3.03 2.40 2.30
N GLY A 232 -2.61 1.13 2.41
CA GLY A 232 -3.51 -0.01 2.35
C GLY A 232 -4.40 -0.17 3.58
N ASN A 233 -5.70 -0.21 3.39
CA ASN A 233 -6.63 -0.70 4.41
C ASN A 233 -6.45 -2.22 4.57
N ARG A 234 -6.36 -2.94 3.44
CA ARG A 234 -6.00 -4.34 3.36
C ARG A 234 -4.90 -4.50 2.31
N ILE A 235 -3.98 -5.42 2.58
CA ILE A 235 -2.83 -5.73 1.72
C ILE A 235 -2.88 -7.21 1.37
N GLY A 236 -2.81 -7.53 0.09
CA GLY A 236 -2.64 -8.89 -0.41
C GLY A 236 -1.19 -9.11 -0.83
N ILE A 237 -0.51 -10.06 -0.20
CA ILE A 237 0.85 -10.47 -0.59
C ILE A 237 0.76 -11.51 -1.69
N MET A 238 1.36 -11.20 -2.84
CA MET A 238 1.31 -12.03 -4.03
C MET A 238 2.67 -12.63 -4.38
N GLU A 239 2.73 -13.94 -4.62
CA GLU A 239 3.88 -14.66 -5.14
C GLU A 239 3.43 -15.63 -6.25
N LYS A 240 4.13 -15.63 -7.39
CA LYS A 240 3.93 -16.59 -8.50
C LYS A 240 2.46 -16.83 -8.85
N GLY A 241 1.71 -15.75 -9.06
CA GLY A 241 0.31 -15.80 -9.47
C GLY A 241 -0.70 -16.17 -8.38
N LYS A 242 -0.29 -16.26 -7.11
CA LYS A 242 -1.15 -16.63 -5.99
C LYS A 242 -1.08 -15.61 -4.86
N ILE A 243 -2.20 -15.40 -4.17
CA ILE A 243 -2.22 -14.62 -2.94
C ILE A 243 -1.85 -15.55 -1.78
N LEU A 244 -0.78 -15.19 -1.07
CA LEU A 244 -0.31 -15.95 0.09
C LEU A 244 -1.06 -15.58 1.37
N GLN A 245 -1.34 -14.29 1.56
CA GLN A 245 -2.07 -13.78 2.72
C GLN A 245 -2.70 -12.43 2.39
N ILE A 246 -3.88 -12.17 2.95
CA ILE A 246 -4.52 -10.86 2.99
C ILE A 246 -4.70 -10.49 4.45
N GLY A 247 -4.42 -9.23 4.79
CA GLY A 247 -4.59 -8.67 6.13
C GLY A 247 -4.28 -7.18 6.16
N THR A 248 -4.40 -6.57 7.33
CA THR A 248 -3.85 -5.23 7.58
C THR A 248 -2.33 -5.26 7.55
N GLY A 249 -1.68 -4.12 7.37
CA GLY A 249 -0.21 -4.06 7.44
C GLY A 249 0.33 -4.62 8.77
N GLU A 250 -0.34 -4.32 9.88
CA GLU A 250 0.02 -4.82 11.21
C GLU A 250 -0.11 -6.35 11.31
N GLU A 251 -1.23 -6.93 10.84
CA GLU A 251 -1.42 -8.38 10.83
C GLU A 251 -0.38 -9.11 9.99
N LEU A 252 -0.05 -8.58 8.80
CA LEU A 252 0.95 -9.18 7.92
C LEU A 252 2.36 -9.11 8.50
N TYR A 253 2.66 -8.05 9.24
CA TYR A 253 3.95 -7.84 9.88
C TYR A 253 4.12 -8.68 11.15
N LEU A 254 3.11 -8.69 12.02
CA LEU A 254 3.15 -9.37 13.31
C LEU A 254 2.83 -10.87 13.19
N HIS A 255 1.92 -11.25 12.29
CA HIS A 255 1.37 -12.62 12.14
C HIS A 255 1.51 -13.14 10.69
N PRO A 256 2.76 -13.23 10.16
CA PRO A 256 3.00 -13.74 8.82
C PRO A 256 2.74 -15.25 8.74
N LYS A 257 1.86 -15.69 7.82
CA LYS A 257 1.46 -17.10 7.67
C LYS A 257 2.57 -18.05 7.20
N ASN A 258 3.64 -17.51 6.61
CA ASN A 258 4.75 -18.33 6.12
C ASN A 258 6.08 -17.57 6.14
N GLU A 259 7.16 -18.31 5.88
CA GLU A 259 8.52 -17.76 5.87
C GLU A 259 8.73 -16.70 4.78
N TYR A 260 8.11 -16.85 3.61
CA TYR A 260 8.21 -15.87 2.52
C TYR A 260 7.70 -14.49 2.97
N ILE A 261 6.49 -14.43 3.56
CA ILE A 261 5.90 -13.18 4.05
C ILE A 261 6.76 -12.58 5.17
N ARG A 262 7.28 -13.43 6.06
CA ARG A 262 8.15 -13.00 7.15
C ARG A 262 9.42 -12.32 6.61
N ARG A 263 10.09 -12.93 5.63
CA ARG A 263 11.27 -12.36 4.95
C ARG A 263 10.93 -11.15 4.12
N PHE A 264 9.75 -11.14 3.52
CA PHE A 264 9.31 -10.03 2.67
C PHE A 264 9.29 -8.69 3.42
N PHE A 265 8.89 -8.68 4.70
CA PHE A 265 8.87 -7.47 5.54
C PHE A 265 10.17 -7.20 6.32
N GLY A 266 11.28 -7.75 5.90
CA GLY A 266 12.61 -7.48 6.46
C GLY A 266 13.31 -8.73 6.97
N GLU A 267 14.57 -8.54 7.34
CA GLU A 267 15.37 -9.64 7.88
C GLU A 267 14.80 -10.11 9.22
N TYR A 268 14.78 -11.42 9.39
CA TYR A 268 14.50 -12.05 10.66
C TYR A 268 15.52 -13.14 10.95
N PHE A 269 15.69 -13.47 12.21
CA PHE A 269 16.63 -14.44 12.71
C PHE A 269 15.87 -15.55 13.43
N VAL A 270 16.34 -16.79 13.25
CA VAL A 270 15.81 -17.95 13.95
C VAL A 270 16.83 -18.37 15.00
N LEU A 271 16.55 -18.09 16.26
CA LEU A 271 17.41 -18.54 17.36
C LEU A 271 16.83 -19.76 18.03
N PHE A 272 17.57 -20.86 18.05
CA PHE A 272 17.20 -22.03 18.81
C PHE A 272 17.70 -21.91 20.26
N LEU A 273 16.78 -21.68 21.19
CA LEU A 273 17.05 -21.55 22.61
C LEU A 273 16.01 -22.34 23.41
N GLU A 274 16.49 -23.01 24.48
CA GLU A 274 15.63 -23.78 25.40
C GLU A 274 14.71 -24.81 24.71
N GLY A 275 15.17 -25.40 23.60
CA GLY A 275 14.41 -26.42 22.86
C GLY A 275 13.38 -25.86 21.87
N LYS A 276 13.34 -24.55 21.65
CA LYS A 276 12.38 -23.85 20.77
C LYS A 276 13.08 -22.95 19.77
N ASN A 277 12.43 -22.73 18.61
CA ASN A 277 12.83 -21.73 17.64
C ASN A 277 12.16 -20.40 17.96
N HIS A 278 12.96 -19.35 18.14
CA HIS A 278 12.50 -17.98 18.32
C HIS A 278 12.68 -17.21 17.02
N PHE A 279 11.58 -16.71 16.46
CA PHE A 279 11.61 -15.89 15.24
C PHE A 279 11.64 -14.41 15.61
N LEU A 280 12.76 -13.75 15.36
CA LEU A 280 13.05 -12.41 15.86
C LEU A 280 13.49 -11.51 14.71
N ARG A 281 13.07 -10.26 14.74
CA ARG A 281 13.53 -9.22 13.82
C ARG A 281 14.65 -8.41 14.44
N ALA A 282 15.38 -7.63 13.62
CA ALA A 282 16.49 -6.82 14.09
C ALA A 282 16.12 -5.84 15.23
N GLU A 283 14.87 -5.38 15.27
CA GLU A 283 14.31 -4.50 16.28
C GLU A 283 13.83 -5.18 17.57
N ASP A 284 13.76 -6.50 17.58
CA ASP A 284 13.33 -7.29 18.75
C ASP A 284 14.48 -7.52 19.74
N PHE A 285 15.72 -7.22 19.35
CA PHE A 285 16.89 -7.43 20.16
C PHE A 285 17.29 -6.18 20.93
N GLY A 286 17.64 -6.36 22.21
CA GLY A 286 18.37 -5.39 23.01
C GLY A 286 19.82 -5.82 23.20
N ILE A 287 20.67 -4.88 23.55
CA ILE A 287 22.08 -5.14 23.91
C ILE A 287 22.37 -4.59 25.30
N SER A 288 23.07 -5.38 26.11
CA SER A 288 23.58 -5.01 27.42
C SER A 288 25.09 -5.28 27.49
N SER A 289 25.83 -4.39 28.17
CA SER A 289 27.22 -4.57 28.54
C SER A 289 27.47 -3.99 29.95
N GLU A 290 28.66 -4.10 30.47
CA GLU A 290 29.03 -3.46 31.76
C GLU A 290 28.79 -1.94 31.75
N LYS A 291 28.82 -1.31 30.57
CA LYS A 291 28.74 0.16 30.44
C LYS A 291 27.33 0.68 30.19
N ALA A 292 26.48 -0.12 29.52
CA ALA A 292 25.16 0.32 29.09
C ALA A 292 24.21 -0.85 28.87
N ARG A 293 22.91 -0.59 29.03
CA ARG A 293 21.82 -1.45 28.59
C ARG A 293 20.91 -0.64 27.69
N VAL A 294 20.62 -1.16 26.49
CA VAL A 294 19.73 -0.54 25.52
C VAL A 294 18.64 -1.54 25.16
N GLU A 295 17.41 -1.15 25.40
CA GLU A 295 16.23 -1.96 25.13
C GLU A 295 15.99 -2.12 23.62
N PRO A 296 15.27 -3.17 23.18
CA PRO A 296 14.85 -3.35 21.80
C PRO A 296 14.06 -2.14 21.28
N LEU A 297 14.11 -1.85 19.99
CA LEU A 297 13.25 -0.83 19.38
C LEU A 297 11.76 -1.22 19.40
N SER A 298 11.45 -2.53 19.41
CA SER A 298 10.09 -3.03 19.64
C SER A 298 9.56 -2.76 21.07
N GLY A 299 10.41 -2.23 21.94
CA GLY A 299 10.07 -1.86 23.33
C GLY A 299 10.19 -3.01 24.32
N ARG A 300 10.15 -2.65 25.61
CA ARG A 300 10.12 -3.61 26.72
C ARG A 300 8.74 -4.25 26.78
N GLN A 301 8.69 -5.58 26.79
CA GLN A 301 7.43 -6.33 26.92
C GLN A 301 7.22 -6.72 28.39
N GLU A 302 6.42 -5.93 29.12
CA GLU A 302 6.13 -6.18 30.53
C GLU A 302 5.44 -7.54 30.72
N GLY A 303 5.91 -8.31 31.71
CA GLY A 303 5.39 -9.64 32.03
C GLY A 303 5.92 -10.78 31.16
N LYS A 304 6.68 -10.50 30.11
CA LYS A 304 7.32 -11.53 29.29
C LYS A 304 8.71 -11.90 29.81
N ARG A 305 9.05 -13.17 29.64
CA ARG A 305 10.37 -13.67 30.03
C ARG A 305 11.44 -13.11 29.09
N GLU A 306 12.52 -12.62 29.68
CA GLU A 306 13.70 -12.17 28.96
C GLU A 306 14.66 -13.34 28.78
N LEU A 307 15.07 -13.59 27.53
CA LEU A 307 16.09 -14.55 27.15
C LEU A 307 17.37 -13.81 26.77
N ARG A 308 18.54 -14.35 27.14
CA ARG A 308 19.83 -13.71 26.96
C ARG A 308 20.85 -14.64 26.35
N LYS A 309 21.80 -14.08 25.60
CA LYS A 309 22.93 -14.79 25.02
C LYS A 309 24.15 -13.90 24.87
N GLU A 310 25.32 -14.44 25.17
CA GLU A 310 26.59 -13.73 24.97
C GLU A 310 26.88 -13.56 23.49
N GLY A 311 27.39 -12.40 23.10
CA GLY A 311 27.74 -12.04 21.75
C GLY A 311 28.90 -11.07 21.69
N ARG A 312 29.35 -10.76 20.47
CA ARG A 312 30.38 -9.76 20.19
C ARG A 312 29.95 -8.86 19.04
N VAL A 313 30.07 -7.56 19.21
CA VAL A 313 29.83 -6.57 18.15
C VAL A 313 30.91 -6.71 17.08
N LEU A 314 30.48 -7.00 15.84
CA LEU A 314 31.36 -7.14 14.68
C LEU A 314 31.52 -5.81 13.92
N SER A 315 30.45 -5.04 13.82
CA SER A 315 30.46 -3.70 13.21
C SER A 315 29.24 -2.89 13.64
N GLU A 316 29.34 -1.56 13.47
CA GLU A 316 28.23 -0.63 13.67
C GLU A 316 28.07 0.29 12.48
N ILE A 317 26.82 0.64 12.11
CA ILE A 317 26.50 1.59 11.05
C ILE A 317 25.47 2.57 11.61
N PHE A 318 25.77 3.87 11.52
CA PHE A 318 24.83 4.92 11.89
C PHE A 318 23.90 5.25 10.70
N LEU A 319 22.59 5.09 10.91
CA LEU A 319 21.55 5.32 9.91
C LEU A 319 20.54 6.38 10.41
N ALA A 320 21.05 7.56 10.72
CA ALA A 320 20.31 8.72 11.19
C ALA A 320 19.36 8.44 12.38
N SER A 321 18.25 7.75 12.19
CA SER A 321 17.24 7.46 13.21
C SER A 321 17.59 6.29 14.13
N TYR A 322 18.49 5.40 13.71
CA TYR A 322 18.92 4.23 14.48
C TYR A 322 20.37 3.85 14.14
N ARG A 323 20.96 2.97 14.97
CA ARG A 323 22.19 2.26 14.67
C ARG A 323 21.90 0.81 14.34
N LEU A 324 22.52 0.31 13.30
CA LEU A 324 22.51 -1.09 12.93
C LEU A 324 23.82 -1.73 13.41
N TYR A 325 23.71 -2.72 14.29
CA TYR A 325 24.81 -3.51 14.80
C TYR A 325 24.82 -4.87 14.12
N ARG A 326 25.98 -5.30 13.65
CA ARG A 326 26.20 -6.69 13.28
C ARG A 326 26.89 -7.37 14.47
N VAL A 327 26.29 -8.43 14.98
CA VAL A 327 26.72 -9.10 16.20
C VAL A 327 26.87 -10.58 15.93
N SER A 328 28.02 -11.16 16.34
CA SER A 328 28.20 -12.61 16.36
C SER A 328 27.55 -13.17 17.62
N LEU A 329 26.66 -14.13 17.46
CA LEU A 329 25.89 -14.77 18.50
C LEU A 329 25.94 -16.27 18.32
N ALA A 330 26.72 -16.99 19.15
CA ALA A 330 26.89 -18.46 19.08
C ALA A 330 27.39 -18.99 17.72
N GLY A 331 28.19 -18.21 16.99
CA GLY A 331 28.73 -18.58 15.68
C GLY A 331 27.87 -18.13 14.49
N GLU A 332 26.70 -17.56 14.73
CA GLU A 332 25.86 -16.91 13.71
C GLU A 332 26.01 -15.40 13.75
N GLU A 333 25.85 -14.75 12.62
CA GLU A 333 25.79 -13.29 12.53
C GLU A 333 24.34 -12.82 12.50
N ILE A 334 23.99 -11.88 13.37
CA ILE A 334 22.68 -11.26 13.40
C ILE A 334 22.80 -9.74 13.26
N HIS A 335 21.75 -9.13 12.75
CA HIS A 335 21.61 -7.67 12.73
C HIS A 335 20.68 -7.21 13.85
N ILE A 336 21.11 -6.19 14.59
CA ILE A 336 20.36 -5.61 15.70
C ILE A 336 20.17 -4.11 15.44
N LYS A 337 18.93 -3.64 15.45
CA LYS A 337 18.60 -2.23 15.34
C LYS A 337 18.37 -1.65 16.73
N LEU A 338 19.13 -0.62 17.08
CA LEU A 338 18.99 0.10 18.35
C LEU A 338 18.85 1.60 18.11
N GLN A 339 18.46 2.33 19.13
CA GLN A 339 18.39 3.80 19.12
C GLN A 339 19.70 4.41 18.63
N ALA A 340 19.62 5.56 17.93
CA ALA A 340 20.77 6.23 17.32
C ALA A 340 21.93 6.55 18.29
N ASN A 341 21.62 6.73 19.57
CA ASN A 341 22.58 7.02 20.64
C ASN A 341 23.15 5.78 21.37
N ALA A 342 22.82 4.56 20.92
CA ALA A 342 23.37 3.33 21.51
C ALA A 342 24.91 3.34 21.46
N PRO A 343 25.59 3.02 22.59
CA PRO A 343 27.02 3.36 22.77
C PRO A 343 28.00 2.25 22.41
N PHE A 344 27.54 1.09 21.95
CA PHE A 344 28.39 -0.10 21.73
C PHE A 344 29.36 0.11 20.58
N ARG A 345 30.54 -0.55 20.64
CA ARG A 345 31.61 -0.41 19.67
C ARG A 345 32.04 -1.76 19.09
N GLU A 346 32.63 -1.73 17.91
CA GLU A 346 33.25 -2.90 17.27
C GLU A 346 34.23 -3.58 18.21
N GLY A 347 34.17 -4.91 18.29
CA GLY A 347 35.01 -5.75 19.15
C GLY A 347 34.50 -5.89 20.59
N GLU A 348 33.49 -5.11 21.01
CA GLU A 348 32.95 -5.16 22.38
C GLU A 348 32.19 -6.49 22.62
N ALA A 349 32.48 -7.13 23.77
CA ALA A 349 31.69 -8.24 24.27
C ALA A 349 30.39 -7.71 24.87
N VAL A 350 29.28 -8.30 24.49
CA VAL A 350 27.95 -7.85 24.86
C VAL A 350 27.05 -9.03 25.21
N GLU A 351 26.01 -8.75 25.97
CA GLU A 351 24.91 -9.67 26.18
C GLU A 351 23.73 -9.20 25.30
N VAL A 352 23.32 -10.04 24.37
CA VAL A 352 22.13 -9.80 23.54
C VAL A 352 20.93 -10.41 24.24
N PHE A 353 19.84 -9.68 24.31
CA PHE A 353 18.62 -10.14 24.94
C PHE A 353 17.40 -9.81 24.11
N PHE A 354 16.32 -10.57 24.31
CA PHE A 354 15.01 -10.36 23.70
C PHE A 354 13.92 -10.92 24.63
N TYR A 355 12.69 -10.51 24.38
CA TYR A 355 11.53 -10.99 25.15
C TYR A 355 10.84 -12.14 24.41
N GLU A 356 10.50 -13.21 25.16
CA GLU A 356 9.82 -14.38 24.61
C GLU A 356 8.46 -13.96 24.03
N LYS A 357 8.23 -14.25 22.74
CA LYS A 357 6.94 -14.04 22.09
C LYS A 357 6.04 -15.23 22.38
N GLU A 358 4.73 -15.00 22.52
CA GLU A 358 3.75 -16.09 22.64
C GLU A 358 3.80 -16.94 21.38
N GLU A 359 3.76 -18.28 21.56
CA GLU A 359 3.72 -19.20 20.42
C GLU A 359 2.42 -18.96 19.66
N GLU A 360 2.54 -18.60 18.39
CA GLU A 360 1.44 -18.70 17.44
C GLU A 360 1.16 -20.19 17.19
N GLN A 361 -0.03 -20.65 17.58
CA GLN A 361 -0.54 -22.00 17.30
C GLN A 361 -0.93 -22.14 15.83
#